data_d27d7476076cf6a9638c2cf9c9afa16d
#
_entry.id   d27d7476076cf6a9638c2cf9c9afa16d
#
_cell.length_a   1.000
_cell.length_b   1.000
_cell.length_c   1.000
_cell.angle_alpha   90.00
_cell.angle_beta   90.00
_cell.angle_gamma   90.00
#
_symmetry.space_group_name_H-M   'P 1'
#
loop_
_entity.id
_entity.type
_entity.pdbx_description
1 polymer ?
#
loop_
_entity_poly.entity_id
_entity_poly.type
_entity_poly.pdbx_seq_one_letter_code
_entity_poly.pdbx_strand_id
1 'polypeptide(L)'
;MPNDSFALLRCLPMAELYRRMAELEADPTKLRALDAELLALDQRLWVPLPGPQQQAYDSPADEVFFGGAAGPGKTQLLLGLAYTAHRKSIVFRREFTQLREIIEQSQHMIGGQGSYSGQDHLWRLHDGRIIEFGSVPHDGDVRKYQGRPHDLIAFDELPEFTCSQYRFLLGWNRTDDPRQRCRVVASGNPPTTAEGRWVIAEWAPWLDPQCPRPAQPGALRWYTTLDNQIHWLDDGEALLHKGERIVPRSRTFIPGKLKDNPILAATGYEATLQAMPEPLRSILLHGDFRAAMEDDPWQVIPTAWIEAAQKRWTPEPPPGSQLDAMGVDVARGGPAQTVIAKRYGRWFAPLIKVPGRQTSDGPSVAALVFQEYQPGCAINIDLGATAGGGAYESLRCYRDIQDPINPINNAQSVDMRDRSGKYRLVNVRAAAYWKLRECLDPVHGEQLALPPDAELLADLCAPRYKLTAAGILLEAKEDLVQRLGRSPDAGDAVVLCNWWRGVPLKPTAFSGRSMMTFGRA
;
A
#
# COMPACT_ATOMS: atom_id res chain seq x y z
N MET A 1 21.17 -14.06 23.92
CA MET A 1 21.18 -15.53 23.98
C MET A 1 22.00 -16.00 22.81
N PRO A 2 22.93 -16.95 22.94
CA PRO A 2 23.66 -17.45 21.78
C PRO A 2 22.66 -18.04 20.80
N ASN A 3 22.87 -17.74 19.52
CA ASN A 3 22.11 -18.29 18.40
C ASN A 3 22.20 -19.83 18.54
N ASP A 4 21.11 -20.49 18.91
CA ASP A 4 21.12 -21.94 19.16
C ASP A 4 21.14 -22.64 17.79
N SER A 5 22.34 -22.80 17.23
CA SER A 5 22.59 -23.56 16.00
C SER A 5 22.02 -24.99 16.07
N PHE A 6 21.81 -25.47 17.27
CA PHE A 6 21.11 -26.73 17.55
C PHE A 6 19.58 -26.62 17.42
N ALA A 7 18.99 -25.41 17.37
CA ALA A 7 17.56 -25.29 17.18
C ALA A 7 17.11 -25.86 15.83
N LEU A 8 17.94 -25.73 14.80
CA LEU A 8 17.67 -26.29 13.46
C LEU A 8 17.73 -27.83 13.47
N LEU A 9 18.66 -28.42 14.24
CA LEU A 9 18.76 -29.88 14.39
C LEU A 9 17.59 -30.43 15.21
N ARG A 10 17.08 -29.68 16.19
CA ARG A 10 15.90 -30.07 16.99
C ARG A 10 14.60 -30.06 16.19
N CYS A 11 14.55 -29.38 15.06
CA CYS A 11 13.37 -29.31 14.20
C CYS A 11 13.32 -30.42 13.13
N LEU A 12 14.36 -31.22 12.98
CA LEU A 12 14.35 -32.37 12.06
C LEU A 12 13.54 -33.51 12.65
N PRO A 13 12.77 -34.26 11.83
CA PRO A 13 12.17 -35.52 12.26
C PRO A 13 13.24 -36.46 12.84
N MET A 14 12.97 -37.07 13.96
CA MET A 14 13.95 -37.96 14.65
C MET A 14 14.56 -39.01 13.72
N ALA A 15 13.76 -39.56 12.81
CA ALA A 15 14.24 -40.55 11.83
C ALA A 15 15.30 -39.95 10.87
N GLU A 16 15.13 -38.70 10.45
CA GLU A 16 16.10 -37.99 9.59
C GLU A 16 17.38 -37.65 10.39
N LEU A 17 17.21 -37.24 11.64
CA LEU A 17 18.35 -36.99 12.53
C LEU A 17 19.20 -38.24 12.73
N TYR A 18 18.57 -39.39 13.03
CA TYR A 18 19.28 -40.69 13.18
C TYR A 18 19.94 -41.15 11.88
N ARG A 19 19.30 -40.95 10.74
CA ARG A 19 19.88 -41.26 9.43
C ARG A 19 21.14 -40.44 9.17
N ARG A 20 21.10 -39.12 9.39
CA ARG A 20 22.27 -38.25 9.24
C ARG A 20 23.37 -38.55 10.25
N MET A 21 23.04 -38.89 11.50
CA MET A 21 24.02 -39.32 12.49
C MET A 21 24.73 -40.61 12.06
N ALA A 22 24.00 -41.60 11.57
CA ALA A 22 24.59 -42.85 11.10
C ALA A 22 25.49 -42.66 9.86
N GLU A 23 25.10 -41.75 8.93
CA GLU A 23 25.92 -41.38 7.77
C GLU A 23 27.23 -40.66 8.17
N LEU A 24 27.21 -39.87 9.25
CA LEU A 24 28.35 -39.14 9.77
C LEU A 24 29.28 -40.03 10.62
N GLU A 25 28.75 -40.97 11.39
CA GLU A 25 29.52 -41.96 12.16
C GLU A 25 30.29 -42.90 11.23
N ALA A 26 29.80 -43.14 10.02
CA ALA A 26 30.44 -43.99 9.02
C ALA A 26 31.61 -43.33 8.28
N ASP A 27 31.74 -41.97 8.33
CA ASP A 27 32.79 -41.25 7.61
C ASP A 27 33.39 -40.11 8.46
N PRO A 28 34.55 -40.37 9.09
CA PRO A 28 35.25 -39.38 9.93
C PRO A 28 35.64 -38.07 9.21
N THR A 29 35.73 -38.10 7.88
CA THR A 29 36.09 -36.91 7.08
C THR A 29 34.88 -36.00 6.98
N LYS A 30 33.68 -36.57 6.80
CA LYS A 30 32.41 -35.82 6.81
C LYS A 30 32.11 -35.25 8.19
N LEU A 31 32.43 -35.99 9.25
CA LEU A 31 32.27 -35.50 10.62
C LEU A 31 33.14 -34.27 10.88
N ARG A 32 34.44 -34.30 10.48
CA ARG A 32 35.33 -33.15 10.62
C ARG A 32 34.89 -31.94 9.76
N ALA A 33 34.37 -32.22 8.57
CA ALA A 33 33.84 -31.16 7.70
C ALA A 33 32.60 -30.51 8.33
N LEU A 34 31.71 -31.33 8.92
CA LEU A 34 30.52 -30.84 9.64
C LEU A 34 30.91 -30.04 10.89
N ASP A 35 31.89 -30.53 11.69
CA ASP A 35 32.39 -29.79 12.86
C ASP A 35 32.98 -28.44 12.47
N ALA A 36 33.73 -28.37 11.36
CA ALA A 36 34.27 -27.11 10.83
C ALA A 36 33.15 -26.17 10.32
N GLU A 37 32.11 -26.74 9.70
CA GLU A 37 30.95 -25.99 9.22
C GLU A 37 30.10 -25.50 10.40
N LEU A 38 29.87 -26.31 11.43
CA LEU A 38 29.18 -25.93 12.66
C LEU A 38 29.95 -24.85 13.41
N LEU A 39 31.28 -24.95 13.50
CA LEU A 39 32.11 -23.92 14.12
C LEU A 39 32.08 -22.61 13.32
N ALA A 40 32.06 -22.69 11.99
CA ALA A 40 31.89 -21.52 11.11
C ALA A 40 30.48 -20.91 11.20
N LEU A 41 29.44 -21.72 11.40
CA LEU A 41 28.08 -21.28 11.64
C LEU A 41 27.91 -20.61 13.02
N ASP A 42 28.55 -21.16 14.04
CA ASP A 42 28.53 -20.58 15.41
C ASP A 42 29.23 -19.21 15.48
N GLN A 43 30.17 -18.96 14.57
CA GLN A 43 30.81 -17.66 14.42
C GLN A 43 30.01 -16.67 13.58
N ARG A 44 28.97 -17.11 12.86
CA ARG A 44 28.12 -16.20 12.08
C ARG A 44 27.16 -15.46 13.00
N LEU A 45 27.09 -14.16 12.78
CA LEU A 45 26.20 -13.27 13.54
C LEU A 45 24.71 -13.61 13.33
N TRP A 46 24.37 -14.10 12.14
CA TRP A 46 23.04 -14.56 11.76
C TRP A 46 23.14 -15.48 10.52
N VAL A 47 22.25 -16.46 10.43
CA VAL A 47 22.21 -17.45 9.33
C VAL A 47 20.79 -17.56 8.80
N PRO A 48 20.58 -17.49 7.47
CA PRO A 48 19.27 -17.72 6.88
C PRO A 48 18.80 -19.17 7.06
N LEU A 49 17.50 -19.38 7.15
CA LEU A 49 16.90 -20.70 7.13
C LEU A 49 17.17 -21.39 5.79
N PRO A 50 17.48 -22.70 5.79
CA PRO A 50 17.67 -23.45 4.55
C PRO A 50 16.45 -23.38 3.62
N GLY A 51 16.69 -23.38 2.31
CA GLY A 51 15.64 -23.32 1.31
C GLY A 51 15.35 -21.90 0.79
N PRO A 52 14.09 -21.47 0.71
CA PRO A 52 13.75 -20.20 0.05
C PRO A 52 14.38 -18.96 0.69
N GLN A 53 14.54 -18.92 2.02
CA GLN A 53 15.17 -17.79 2.70
C GLN A 53 16.68 -17.71 2.36
N GLN A 54 17.37 -18.86 2.36
CA GLN A 54 18.77 -18.94 1.91
C GLN A 54 18.91 -18.55 0.44
N GLN A 55 18.02 -19.03 -0.43
CA GLN A 55 18.02 -18.68 -1.84
C GLN A 55 17.84 -17.16 -2.05
N ALA A 56 16.99 -16.51 -1.25
CA ALA A 56 16.79 -15.06 -1.31
C ALA A 56 18.02 -14.30 -0.79
N TYR A 57 18.66 -14.81 0.26
CA TYR A 57 19.89 -14.24 0.81
C TYR A 57 21.02 -14.26 -0.23
N ASP A 58 21.24 -15.40 -0.90
CA ASP A 58 22.32 -15.64 -1.86
C ASP A 58 22.00 -15.14 -3.28
N SER A 59 20.77 -14.69 -3.53
CA SER A 59 20.31 -14.31 -4.87
C SER A 59 21.24 -13.26 -5.52
N PRO A 60 21.66 -13.44 -6.77
CA PRO A 60 22.45 -12.46 -7.51
C PRO A 60 21.62 -11.29 -8.09
N ALA A 61 20.28 -11.33 -7.99
CA ALA A 61 19.41 -10.28 -8.51
C ALA A 61 19.64 -8.92 -7.87
N ASP A 62 19.50 -7.84 -8.64
CA ASP A 62 19.53 -6.47 -8.13
C ASP A 62 18.30 -6.15 -7.28
N GLU A 63 17.17 -6.77 -7.63
CA GLU A 63 15.91 -6.64 -6.92
C GLU A 63 15.32 -8.02 -6.64
N VAL A 64 15.16 -8.33 -5.35
CA VAL A 64 14.59 -9.61 -4.87
C VAL A 64 13.25 -9.34 -4.21
N PHE A 65 12.21 -10.05 -4.65
CA PHE A 65 10.97 -10.11 -3.90
C PHE A 65 10.84 -11.49 -3.24
N PHE A 66 11.04 -11.54 -1.93
CA PHE A 66 10.81 -12.73 -1.10
C PHE A 66 9.39 -12.68 -0.56
N GLY A 67 8.45 -13.25 -1.30
CA GLY A 67 7.01 -13.11 -1.06
C GLY A 67 6.30 -14.43 -0.86
N GLY A 68 4.98 -14.38 -0.71
CA GLY A 68 4.13 -15.56 -0.61
C GLY A 68 3.39 -15.68 0.72
N ALA A 69 3.31 -16.90 1.28
CA ALA A 69 2.54 -17.18 2.49
C ALA A 69 3.07 -16.44 3.73
N ALA A 70 2.28 -16.40 4.80
CA ALA A 70 2.73 -15.93 6.11
C ALA A 70 3.75 -16.92 6.73
N GLY A 71 4.68 -16.39 7.52
CA GLY A 71 5.54 -17.17 8.38
C GLY A 71 6.88 -17.69 7.87
N PRO A 72 7.34 -17.51 6.60
CA PRO A 72 8.63 -18.06 6.14
C PRO A 72 9.87 -17.30 6.65
N GLY A 73 9.72 -16.33 7.54
CA GLY A 73 10.83 -15.55 8.07
C GLY A 73 11.22 -14.34 7.18
N LYS A 74 10.25 -13.71 6.53
CA LYS A 74 10.46 -12.57 5.63
C LYS A 74 11.21 -11.41 6.29
N THR A 75 10.69 -10.88 7.38
CA THR A 75 11.30 -9.78 8.14
C THR A 75 12.70 -10.16 8.66
N GLN A 76 12.88 -11.43 9.10
CA GLN A 76 14.17 -11.93 9.54
C GLN A 76 15.23 -11.94 8.44
N LEU A 77 14.84 -12.22 7.19
CA LEU A 77 15.74 -12.12 6.04
C LEU A 77 16.23 -10.69 5.84
N LEU A 78 15.31 -9.70 5.88
CA LEU A 78 15.68 -8.29 5.69
C LEU A 78 16.65 -7.82 6.76
N LEU A 79 16.37 -8.12 8.03
CA LEU A 79 17.25 -7.79 9.15
C LEU A 79 18.59 -8.54 9.05
N GLY A 80 18.56 -9.81 8.68
CA GLY A 80 19.77 -10.64 8.52
C GLY A 80 20.69 -10.10 7.44
N LEU A 81 20.15 -9.69 6.28
CA LEU A 81 20.90 -9.04 5.22
C LEU A 81 21.53 -7.72 5.67
N ALA A 82 20.75 -6.88 6.33
CA ALA A 82 21.22 -5.61 6.86
C ALA A 82 22.33 -5.81 7.90
N TYR A 83 22.24 -6.88 8.70
CA TYR A 83 23.18 -7.17 9.78
C TYR A 83 24.45 -7.86 9.31
N THR A 84 24.41 -8.66 8.22
CA THR A 84 25.54 -9.52 7.85
C THR A 84 26.18 -9.22 6.50
N ALA A 85 25.41 -8.70 5.54
CA ALA A 85 25.83 -8.59 4.13
C ALA A 85 26.02 -7.15 3.63
N HIS A 86 25.49 -6.17 4.35
CA HIS A 86 25.45 -4.79 3.91
C HIS A 86 26.07 -3.83 4.93
N ARG A 87 26.61 -2.69 4.46
CA ARG A 87 27.27 -1.71 5.32
C ARG A 87 26.34 -0.58 5.76
N LYS A 88 25.50 -0.11 4.85
CA LYS A 88 24.55 0.97 5.14
C LYS A 88 23.18 0.61 4.60
N SER A 89 22.35 0.10 5.47
CA SER A 89 21.04 -0.46 5.15
C SER A 89 19.92 0.43 5.65
N ILE A 90 18.79 0.44 4.92
CA ILE A 90 17.53 0.97 5.41
C ILE A 90 16.42 -0.06 5.24
N VAL A 91 15.62 -0.24 6.30
CA VAL A 91 14.44 -1.13 6.30
C VAL A 91 13.19 -0.27 6.42
N PHE A 92 12.34 -0.34 5.41
CA PHE A 92 11.10 0.42 5.35
C PHE A 92 9.88 -0.39 5.77
N ARG A 93 8.96 0.25 6.50
CA ARG A 93 7.54 -0.09 6.62
C ARG A 93 6.69 1.10 6.15
N ARG A 94 5.47 0.82 5.68
CA ARG A 94 4.56 1.89 5.26
C ARG A 94 4.27 2.84 6.42
N GLU A 95 3.83 2.30 7.56
CA GLU A 95 3.44 3.07 8.73
C GLU A 95 4.51 3.04 9.82
N PHE A 96 4.69 4.18 10.50
CA PHE A 96 5.69 4.29 11.58
C PHE A 96 5.40 3.34 12.75
N THR A 97 4.13 3.16 13.09
CA THR A 97 3.70 2.28 14.19
C THR A 97 4.07 0.82 13.96
N GLN A 98 4.17 0.40 12.71
CA GLN A 98 4.54 -0.96 12.31
C GLN A 98 6.06 -1.23 12.47
N LEU A 99 6.89 -0.19 12.56
CA LEU A 99 8.34 -0.34 12.77
C LEU A 99 8.69 -0.90 14.14
N ARG A 100 7.81 -0.76 15.13
CA ARG A 100 8.10 -1.17 16.51
C ARG A 100 8.50 -2.64 16.60
N GLU A 101 7.74 -3.52 15.97
CA GLU A 101 8.02 -4.97 15.98
C GLU A 101 9.37 -5.30 15.32
N ILE A 102 9.66 -4.67 14.18
CA ILE A 102 10.94 -4.87 13.47
C ILE A 102 12.11 -4.39 14.32
N ILE A 103 11.97 -3.25 14.98
CA ILE A 103 13.00 -2.72 15.88
C ILE A 103 13.22 -3.66 17.06
N GLU A 104 12.16 -4.17 17.70
CA GLU A 104 12.25 -5.16 18.78
C GLU A 104 12.95 -6.44 18.30
N GLN A 105 12.61 -6.96 17.12
CA GLN A 105 13.29 -8.11 16.52
C GLN A 105 14.78 -7.83 16.26
N SER A 106 15.11 -6.62 15.77
CA SER A 106 16.51 -6.23 15.54
C SER A 106 17.30 -6.15 16.84
N GLN A 107 16.68 -5.72 17.95
CA GLN A 107 17.31 -5.69 19.26
C GLN A 107 17.67 -7.10 19.76
N HIS A 108 16.78 -8.07 19.54
CA HIS A 108 17.07 -9.47 19.86
C HIS A 108 18.17 -10.06 18.97
N MET A 109 18.20 -9.69 17.68
CA MET A 109 19.19 -10.23 16.72
C MET A 109 20.59 -9.63 16.93
N ILE A 110 20.68 -8.32 17.12
CA ILE A 110 21.94 -7.57 17.16
C ILE A 110 22.55 -7.62 18.59
N GLY A 111 21.70 -7.53 19.61
CA GLY A 111 22.13 -7.58 21.00
C GLY A 111 23.21 -6.56 21.34
N GLY A 112 24.31 -7.02 21.96
CA GLY A 112 25.45 -6.19 22.37
C GLY A 112 26.43 -5.83 21.25
N GLN A 113 26.13 -6.07 19.97
CA GLN A 113 27.04 -5.80 18.85
C GLN A 113 26.99 -4.35 18.33
N GLY A 114 26.20 -3.48 18.98
CA GLY A 114 26.06 -2.09 18.59
C GLY A 114 25.21 -1.27 19.55
N SER A 115 24.94 -0.02 19.18
CA SER A 115 24.05 0.88 19.91
C SER A 115 22.89 1.32 19.03
N TYR A 116 21.68 1.32 19.60
CA TYR A 116 20.45 1.78 18.95
C TYR A 116 20.08 3.18 19.42
N SER A 117 19.92 4.13 18.48
CA SER A 117 19.33 5.45 18.74
C SER A 117 17.83 5.42 18.52
N GLY A 118 17.05 5.54 19.60
CA GLY A 118 15.59 5.62 19.51
C GLY A 118 15.08 6.92 18.88
N GLN A 119 15.90 7.99 18.91
CA GLN A 119 15.56 9.27 18.28
C GLN A 119 15.73 9.23 16.75
N ASP A 120 16.82 8.59 16.28
CA ASP A 120 17.15 8.52 14.86
C ASP A 120 16.62 7.24 14.20
N HIS A 121 16.07 6.31 14.98
CA HIS A 121 15.66 4.96 14.55
C HIS A 121 16.77 4.21 13.81
N LEU A 122 17.96 4.15 14.43
CA LEU A 122 19.20 3.79 13.77
C LEU A 122 20.08 2.96 14.68
N TRP A 123 20.58 1.82 14.15
CA TRP A 123 21.69 1.07 14.73
C TRP A 123 23.03 1.55 14.21
N ARG A 124 24.01 1.68 15.11
CA ARG A 124 25.44 1.79 14.80
C ARG A 124 26.15 0.57 15.39
N LEU A 125 26.60 -0.32 14.51
CA LEU A 125 27.30 -1.54 14.93
C LEU A 125 28.78 -1.24 15.20
N HIS A 126 29.41 -2.08 16.04
CA HIS A 126 30.82 -1.89 16.43
C HIS A 126 31.78 -2.04 15.25
N ASP A 127 31.39 -2.75 14.19
CA ASP A 127 32.16 -2.91 12.95
C ASP A 127 31.93 -1.77 11.91
N GLY A 128 31.20 -0.74 12.30
CA GLY A 128 30.91 0.44 11.49
C GLY A 128 29.68 0.33 10.60
N ARG A 129 28.94 -0.79 10.62
CA ARG A 129 27.67 -0.92 9.88
C ARG A 129 26.59 -0.04 10.48
N ILE A 130 25.69 0.40 9.60
CA ILE A 130 24.54 1.23 9.97
C ILE A 130 23.25 0.58 9.44
N ILE A 131 22.26 0.42 10.33
CA ILE A 131 20.92 -0.07 9.95
C ILE A 131 19.90 0.97 10.38
N GLU A 132 19.24 1.57 9.41
CA GLU A 132 18.21 2.59 9.60
C GLU A 132 16.81 1.97 9.44
N PHE A 133 15.82 2.50 10.18
CA PHE A 133 14.40 2.17 10.02
C PHE A 133 13.63 3.39 9.55
N GLY A 134 12.87 3.24 8.47
CA GLY A 134 12.15 4.33 7.84
C GLY A 134 10.68 4.03 7.58
N SER A 135 9.86 5.09 7.50
CA SER A 135 8.46 4.98 7.12
C SER A 135 8.05 6.05 6.11
N VAL A 136 7.09 5.71 5.24
CA VAL A 136 6.57 6.59 4.20
C VAL A 136 5.03 6.44 4.10
N PRO A 137 4.28 6.89 5.11
CA PRO A 137 2.82 6.78 5.13
C PRO A 137 2.16 7.46 3.92
N HIS A 138 2.71 8.58 3.43
CA HIS A 138 2.19 9.33 2.29
C HIS A 138 3.23 9.46 1.17
N ASP A 139 2.78 9.63 -0.07
CA ASP A 139 3.67 9.73 -1.24
C ASP A 139 4.69 10.86 -1.13
N GLY A 140 4.35 11.98 -0.49
CA GLY A 140 5.28 13.08 -0.24
C GLY A 140 6.41 12.79 0.73
N ASP A 141 6.26 11.77 1.58
CA ASP A 141 7.22 11.44 2.65
C ASP A 141 8.53 10.85 2.10
N VAL A 142 8.52 10.30 0.89
CA VAL A 142 9.73 9.78 0.23
C VAL A 142 10.83 10.82 0.12
N ARG A 143 10.48 12.12 0.07
CA ARG A 143 11.43 13.24 -0.01
C ARG A 143 12.33 13.35 1.22
N LYS A 144 11.92 12.82 2.38
CA LYS A 144 12.74 12.76 3.61
C LYS A 144 14.01 11.93 3.42
N TYR A 145 14.00 11.01 2.45
CA TYR A 145 15.09 10.09 2.14
C TYR A 145 15.90 10.54 0.92
N GLN A 146 15.51 11.64 0.29
CA GLN A 146 16.21 12.19 -0.85
C GLN A 146 17.66 12.55 -0.50
N GLY A 147 18.62 12.09 -1.32
CA GLY A 147 20.05 12.33 -1.09
C GLY A 147 20.71 11.40 -0.07
N ARG A 148 19.99 10.42 0.52
CA ARG A 148 20.52 9.51 1.53
C ARG A 148 20.87 8.14 0.90
N PRO A 149 22.15 7.87 0.58
CA PRO A 149 22.55 6.64 -0.09
C PRO A 149 22.52 5.45 0.89
N HIS A 150 22.07 4.30 0.40
CA HIS A 150 22.12 3.00 1.08
C HIS A 150 22.51 1.91 0.09
N ASP A 151 23.33 0.95 0.52
CA ASP A 151 23.69 -0.22 -0.28
C ASP A 151 22.65 -1.35 -0.19
N LEU A 152 21.81 -1.35 0.86
CA LEU A 152 20.59 -2.14 0.93
C LEU A 152 19.39 -1.23 1.17
N ILE A 153 18.41 -1.30 0.29
CA ILE A 153 17.07 -0.80 0.54
C ILE A 153 16.14 -1.99 0.70
N ALA A 154 15.60 -2.17 1.90
CA ALA A 154 14.71 -3.25 2.24
C ALA A 154 13.28 -2.74 2.46
N PHE A 155 12.29 -3.39 1.83
CA PHE A 155 10.88 -3.10 2.02
C PHE A 155 10.21 -4.28 2.72
N ASP A 156 9.72 -4.07 3.91
CA ASP A 156 8.90 -5.07 4.58
C ASP A 156 7.42 -4.80 4.34
N GLU A 157 6.68 -5.80 3.91
CA GLU A 157 5.31 -5.73 3.40
C GLU A 157 5.19 -4.79 2.18
N LEU A 158 5.96 -5.07 1.12
CA LEU A 158 5.99 -4.28 -0.12
C LEU A 158 4.61 -3.92 -0.69
N PRO A 159 3.58 -4.81 -0.69
CA PRO A 159 2.26 -4.46 -1.21
C PRO A 159 1.51 -3.35 -0.44
N GLU A 160 1.98 -2.95 0.73
CA GLU A 160 1.43 -1.81 1.45
C GLU A 160 1.92 -0.46 0.90
N PHE A 161 3.01 -0.43 0.13
CA PHE A 161 3.54 0.78 -0.50
C PHE A 161 2.87 1.07 -1.83
N THR A 162 2.94 2.33 -2.27
CA THR A 162 2.58 2.68 -3.65
C THR A 162 3.76 2.40 -4.60
N CYS A 163 3.46 2.18 -5.88
CA CYS A 163 4.50 2.01 -6.90
C CYS A 163 5.41 3.24 -7.02
N SER A 164 4.85 4.45 -6.84
CA SER A 164 5.59 5.71 -6.86
C SER A 164 6.59 5.80 -5.72
N GLN A 165 6.20 5.40 -4.51
CA GLN A 165 7.11 5.36 -3.35
C GLN A 165 8.27 4.40 -3.60
N TYR A 166 7.97 3.17 -4.03
CA TYR A 166 8.96 2.16 -4.35
C TYR A 166 9.98 2.69 -5.37
N ARG A 167 9.51 3.13 -6.54
CA ARG A 167 10.37 3.60 -7.63
C ARG A 167 11.20 4.82 -7.25
N PHE A 168 10.65 5.77 -6.48
CA PHE A 168 11.41 6.94 -6.02
C PHE A 168 12.56 6.54 -5.10
N LEU A 169 12.31 5.64 -4.14
CA LEU A 169 13.31 5.22 -3.17
C LEU A 169 14.46 4.42 -3.81
N LEU A 170 14.19 3.68 -4.89
CA LEU A 170 15.24 2.97 -5.65
C LEU A 170 16.37 3.89 -6.10
N GLY A 171 16.11 5.17 -6.39
CA GLY A 171 17.11 6.15 -6.81
C GLY A 171 18.24 6.39 -5.81
N TRP A 172 18.06 5.96 -4.55
CA TRP A 172 19.06 6.12 -3.49
C TRP A 172 19.81 4.83 -3.15
N ASN A 173 19.57 3.74 -3.91
CA ASN A 173 20.31 2.49 -3.78
C ASN A 173 21.67 2.62 -4.46
N ARG A 174 22.66 3.12 -3.70
CA ARG A 174 24.01 3.37 -4.17
C ARG A 174 25.02 3.36 -3.02
N THR A 175 26.29 3.13 -3.34
CA THR A 175 27.44 3.18 -2.43
C THR A 175 28.63 3.87 -3.07
N ASP A 176 29.55 4.36 -2.27
CA ASP A 176 30.85 4.87 -2.67
C ASP A 176 31.98 3.81 -2.53
N ASP A 177 31.69 2.64 -1.91
CA ASP A 177 32.62 1.51 -1.87
C ASP A 177 32.34 0.56 -3.06
N PRO A 178 33.23 0.48 -4.05
CA PRO A 178 33.04 -0.37 -5.24
C PRO A 178 33.03 -1.87 -4.92
N ARG A 179 33.46 -2.28 -3.72
CA ARG A 179 33.44 -3.68 -3.28
C ARG A 179 32.10 -4.04 -2.62
N GLN A 180 31.30 -3.05 -2.25
CA GLN A 180 30.01 -3.26 -1.63
C GLN A 180 28.94 -3.34 -2.70
N ARG A 181 28.27 -4.48 -2.79
CA ARG A 181 27.13 -4.67 -3.68
C ARG A 181 25.93 -3.86 -3.20
N CYS A 182 25.27 -3.16 -4.13
CA CYS A 182 23.97 -2.53 -3.92
C CYS A 182 22.84 -3.47 -4.36
N ARG A 183 21.80 -3.58 -3.57
CA ARG A 183 20.58 -4.28 -3.97
C ARG A 183 19.34 -3.80 -3.22
N VAL A 184 18.18 -4.14 -3.76
CA VAL A 184 16.87 -3.93 -3.15
C VAL A 184 16.27 -5.28 -2.82
N VAL A 185 15.83 -5.46 -1.59
CA VAL A 185 15.16 -6.69 -1.16
C VAL A 185 13.83 -6.35 -0.54
N ALA A 186 12.77 -6.87 -1.13
CA ALA A 186 11.42 -6.65 -0.66
C ALA A 186 10.82 -7.94 -0.11
N SER A 187 9.96 -7.81 0.88
CA SER A 187 9.16 -8.92 1.41
C SER A 187 7.67 -8.55 1.42
N GLY A 188 6.81 -9.54 1.42
CA GLY A 188 5.37 -9.32 1.55
C GLY A 188 4.53 -10.55 1.27
N ASN A 189 3.28 -10.49 1.73
CA ASN A 189 2.23 -11.41 1.32
C ASN A 189 1.61 -10.92 -0.01
N PRO A 190 0.76 -11.70 -0.67
CA PRO A 190 -0.05 -11.16 -1.76
C PRO A 190 -0.88 -9.95 -1.30
N PRO A 191 -1.09 -8.95 -2.17
CA PRO A 191 -1.83 -7.75 -1.80
C PRO A 191 -3.26 -8.07 -1.37
N THR A 192 -3.73 -7.43 -0.30
CA THR A 192 -5.11 -7.53 0.19
C THR A 192 -5.96 -6.34 -0.26
N THR A 193 -5.35 -5.34 -0.89
CA THR A 193 -6.00 -4.14 -1.43
C THR A 193 -5.60 -3.91 -2.88
N ALA A 194 -6.43 -3.19 -3.62
CA ALA A 194 -6.13 -2.83 -5.01
C ALA A 194 -4.86 -1.96 -5.12
N GLU A 195 -4.56 -1.14 -4.10
CA GLU A 195 -3.36 -0.30 -4.06
C GLU A 195 -2.07 -1.10 -4.18
N GLY A 196 -2.02 -2.30 -3.57
CA GLY A 196 -0.84 -3.16 -3.60
C GLY A 196 -0.68 -4.02 -4.86
N ARG A 197 -1.69 -4.06 -5.75
CA ARG A 197 -1.67 -4.93 -6.95
C ARG A 197 -0.56 -4.59 -7.95
N TRP A 198 0.00 -3.39 -7.89
CA TRP A 198 1.15 -3.02 -8.73
C TRP A 198 2.35 -3.97 -8.57
N VAL A 199 2.50 -4.60 -7.40
CA VAL A 199 3.55 -5.60 -7.17
C VAL A 199 3.43 -6.78 -8.14
N ILE A 200 2.19 -7.20 -8.46
CA ILE A 200 1.96 -8.27 -9.44
C ILE A 200 2.44 -7.84 -10.83
N ALA A 201 2.19 -6.60 -11.22
CA ALA A 201 2.65 -6.07 -12.51
C ALA A 201 4.19 -5.91 -12.56
N GLU A 202 4.83 -5.43 -11.48
CA GLU A 202 6.29 -5.28 -11.39
C GLU A 202 7.02 -6.62 -11.40
N TRP A 203 6.41 -7.70 -10.89
CA TRP A 203 6.93 -9.08 -10.92
C TRP A 203 6.09 -10.00 -11.82
N ALA A 204 5.49 -9.46 -12.89
CA ALA A 204 4.57 -10.18 -13.77
C ALA A 204 5.09 -11.54 -14.27
N PRO A 205 6.37 -11.72 -14.65
CA PRO A 205 6.85 -13.04 -15.10
C PRO A 205 6.62 -14.17 -14.11
N TRP A 206 6.57 -13.89 -12.81
CA TRP A 206 6.35 -14.91 -11.77
C TRP A 206 4.94 -14.92 -11.21
N LEU A 207 4.25 -13.76 -11.22
CA LEU A 207 3.03 -13.54 -10.45
C LEU A 207 1.76 -13.42 -11.32
N ASP A 208 1.89 -12.97 -12.58
CA ASP A 208 0.78 -12.83 -13.49
C ASP A 208 0.66 -14.07 -14.40
N PRO A 209 -0.42 -14.87 -14.26
CA PRO A 209 -0.66 -16.02 -15.14
C PRO A 209 -0.79 -15.68 -16.62
N GLN A 210 -1.10 -14.42 -16.95
CA GLN A 210 -1.26 -13.95 -18.32
C GLN A 210 0.04 -13.38 -18.91
N CYS A 211 1.14 -13.38 -18.14
CA CYS A 211 2.41 -12.86 -18.63
C CYS A 211 2.91 -13.70 -19.82
N PRO A 212 3.21 -13.08 -20.98
CA PRO A 212 3.64 -13.82 -22.18
C PRO A 212 4.96 -14.58 -22.01
N ARG A 213 5.80 -14.15 -21.05
CA ARG A 213 7.11 -14.74 -20.75
C ARG A 213 7.20 -15.13 -19.28
N PRO A 214 6.52 -16.19 -18.84
CA PRO A 214 6.54 -16.60 -17.44
C PRO A 214 7.95 -17.05 -17.00
N ALA A 215 8.25 -16.92 -15.72
CA ALA A 215 9.50 -17.33 -15.11
C ALA A 215 9.26 -18.29 -13.96
N GLN A 216 10.20 -19.23 -13.77
CA GLN A 216 10.20 -20.09 -12.60
C GLN A 216 10.65 -19.29 -11.35
N PRO A 217 10.15 -19.62 -10.15
CA PRO A 217 10.64 -19.05 -8.90
C PRO A 217 12.16 -19.09 -8.81
N GLY A 218 12.79 -17.99 -8.40
CA GLY A 218 14.24 -17.86 -8.30
C GLY A 218 14.99 -17.62 -9.61
N ALA A 219 14.35 -17.77 -10.76
CA ALA A 219 14.97 -17.42 -12.04
C ALA A 219 15.19 -15.90 -12.13
N LEU A 220 16.28 -15.49 -12.79
CA LEU A 220 16.53 -14.08 -13.08
C LEU A 220 15.74 -13.65 -14.33
N ARG A 221 15.24 -12.42 -14.30
CA ARG A 221 14.74 -11.69 -15.46
C ARG A 221 15.35 -10.30 -15.46
N TRP A 222 15.74 -9.86 -16.64
CA TRP A 222 16.27 -8.52 -16.86
C TRP A 222 15.16 -7.59 -17.32
N TYR A 223 15.22 -6.34 -16.93
CA TYR A 223 14.23 -5.35 -17.31
C TYR A 223 14.83 -3.96 -17.39
N THR A 224 14.14 -3.09 -18.10
CA THR A 224 14.34 -1.65 -18.07
C THR A 224 12.98 -0.95 -18.11
N THR A 225 12.98 0.33 -17.74
CA THR A 225 11.78 1.18 -17.84
C THR A 225 11.96 2.18 -18.98
N LEU A 226 11.15 2.06 -20.03
CA LEU A 226 11.12 2.97 -21.15
C LEU A 226 9.72 3.58 -21.23
N ASP A 227 9.64 4.90 -21.37
CA ASP A 227 8.37 5.63 -21.46
C ASP A 227 7.36 5.22 -20.34
N ASN A 228 7.86 5.10 -19.10
CA ASN A 228 7.14 4.66 -17.89
C ASN A 228 6.60 3.21 -17.93
N GLN A 229 6.99 2.40 -18.90
CA GLN A 229 6.60 1.00 -19.01
C GLN A 229 7.79 0.07 -18.78
N ILE A 230 7.53 -1.07 -18.13
CA ILE A 230 8.53 -2.12 -17.94
C ILE A 230 8.69 -2.90 -19.25
N HIS A 231 9.93 -3.01 -19.70
CA HIS A 231 10.33 -3.85 -20.82
C HIS A 231 11.22 -4.98 -20.32
N TRP A 232 10.73 -6.21 -20.44
CA TRP A 232 11.47 -7.41 -20.09
C TRP A 232 12.43 -7.80 -21.18
N LEU A 233 13.69 -8.08 -20.80
CA LEU A 233 14.81 -8.41 -21.68
C LEU A 233 15.32 -9.82 -21.40
N ASP A 234 16.04 -10.38 -22.37
CA ASP A 234 16.56 -11.74 -22.26
C ASP A 234 17.86 -11.80 -21.42
N ASP A 235 18.63 -10.72 -21.40
CA ASP A 235 19.90 -10.59 -20.67
C ASP A 235 20.10 -9.18 -20.10
N GLY A 236 21.24 -8.98 -19.45
CA GLY A 236 21.66 -7.70 -18.85
C GLY A 236 22.50 -6.82 -19.75
N GLU A 237 22.60 -7.11 -21.04
CA GLU A 237 23.37 -6.29 -21.95
C GLU A 237 22.73 -4.90 -22.15
N ALA A 238 23.58 -3.88 -22.20
CA ALA A 238 23.10 -2.52 -22.38
C ALA A 238 22.53 -2.34 -23.79
N LEU A 239 21.34 -1.71 -23.86
CA LEU A 239 20.67 -1.40 -25.12
C LEU A 239 20.73 0.09 -25.45
N LEU A 240 20.58 0.44 -26.71
CA LEU A 240 20.49 1.82 -27.17
C LEU A 240 19.02 2.19 -27.39
N HIS A 241 18.51 3.21 -26.69
CA HIS A 241 17.15 3.72 -26.87
C HIS A 241 17.18 5.25 -27.00
N LYS A 242 16.62 5.78 -28.09
CA LYS A 242 16.60 7.23 -28.40
C LYS A 242 17.98 7.91 -28.29
N GLY A 243 19.07 7.17 -28.59
CA GLY A 243 20.45 7.67 -28.52
C GLY A 243 21.10 7.57 -27.13
N GLU A 244 20.40 7.10 -26.13
CA GLU A 244 20.89 6.87 -24.76
C GLU A 244 21.22 5.41 -24.54
N ARG A 245 22.34 5.15 -23.86
CA ARG A 245 22.74 3.78 -23.45
C ARG A 245 22.04 3.42 -22.16
N ILE A 246 21.10 2.49 -22.22
CA ILE A 246 20.31 1.99 -21.08
C ILE A 246 20.94 0.70 -20.57
N VAL A 247 21.17 0.62 -19.26
CA VAL A 247 21.68 -0.58 -18.57
C VAL A 247 20.52 -1.26 -17.85
N PRO A 248 20.18 -2.50 -18.22
CA PRO A 248 19.12 -3.26 -17.57
C PRO A 248 19.45 -3.59 -16.10
N ARG A 249 18.41 -3.80 -15.29
CA ARG A 249 18.50 -4.35 -13.95
C ARG A 249 17.87 -5.75 -13.91
N SER A 250 18.30 -6.55 -12.96
CA SER A 250 17.78 -7.90 -12.78
C SER A 250 16.79 -7.98 -11.64
N ARG A 251 15.72 -8.78 -11.82
CA ARG A 251 14.73 -9.12 -10.79
C ARG A 251 14.60 -10.61 -10.61
N THR A 252 14.13 -10.99 -9.44
CA THR A 252 13.65 -12.35 -9.15
C THR A 252 12.54 -12.33 -8.12
N PHE A 253 11.70 -13.37 -8.14
CA PHE A 253 10.72 -13.66 -7.12
C PHE A 253 11.00 -15.03 -6.52
N ILE A 254 11.00 -15.11 -5.18
CA ILE A 254 11.22 -16.34 -4.44
C ILE A 254 10.05 -16.52 -3.48
N PRO A 255 9.20 -17.54 -3.67
CA PRO A 255 8.08 -17.80 -2.79
C PRO A 255 8.52 -18.49 -1.50
N GLY A 256 8.04 -17.96 -0.36
CA GLY A 256 8.19 -18.61 0.94
C GLY A 256 6.84 -19.11 1.48
N LYS A 257 6.87 -20.23 2.21
CA LYS A 257 5.71 -20.85 2.85
C LYS A 257 6.00 -21.08 4.33
N LEU A 258 4.96 -21.23 5.14
CA LEU A 258 5.11 -21.52 6.58
C LEU A 258 5.98 -22.76 6.85
N LYS A 259 5.85 -23.81 6.05
CA LYS A 259 6.65 -25.05 6.17
C LYS A 259 8.16 -24.84 5.99
N ASP A 260 8.56 -23.74 5.35
CA ASP A 260 9.97 -23.39 5.14
C ASP A 260 10.60 -22.76 6.40
N ASN A 261 9.78 -22.53 7.44
CA ASN A 261 10.19 -22.07 8.77
C ASN A 261 9.78 -23.10 9.83
N PRO A 262 10.62 -24.10 10.10
CA PRO A 262 10.29 -25.18 11.02
C PRO A 262 10.03 -24.68 12.45
N ILE A 263 10.64 -23.57 12.85
CA ILE A 263 10.45 -22.99 14.19
C ILE A 263 9.00 -22.49 14.34
N LEU A 264 8.50 -21.72 13.40
CA LEU A 264 7.13 -21.21 13.45
C LEU A 264 6.09 -22.27 13.11
N ALA A 265 6.40 -23.20 12.20
CA ALA A 265 5.51 -24.32 11.86
C ALA A 265 5.21 -25.20 13.09
N ALA A 266 6.18 -25.38 14.00
CA ALA A 266 6.01 -26.14 15.22
C ALA A 266 5.08 -25.50 16.28
N THR A 267 4.73 -24.21 16.14
CA THR A 267 3.86 -23.50 17.10
C THR A 267 2.37 -23.73 16.91
N GLY A 268 1.96 -24.45 15.86
CA GLY A 268 0.54 -24.62 15.50
C GLY A 268 -0.08 -23.40 14.78
N TYR A 269 0.73 -22.42 14.35
CA TYR A 269 0.27 -21.23 13.63
C TYR A 269 -0.52 -21.55 12.35
N GLU A 270 -0.24 -22.70 11.72
CA GLU A 270 -0.97 -23.17 10.55
C GLU A 270 -2.47 -23.29 10.81
N ALA A 271 -2.88 -23.81 11.96
CA ALA A 271 -4.29 -23.93 12.33
C ALA A 271 -4.98 -22.56 12.41
N THR A 272 -4.28 -21.53 12.88
CA THR A 272 -4.80 -20.17 12.89
C THR A 272 -5.04 -19.63 11.47
N LEU A 273 -4.11 -19.88 10.54
CA LEU A 273 -4.26 -19.47 9.15
C LEU A 273 -5.38 -20.24 8.43
N GLN A 274 -5.53 -21.54 8.74
CA GLN A 274 -6.60 -22.39 8.19
C GLN A 274 -8.01 -21.96 8.62
N ALA A 275 -8.14 -21.34 9.79
CA ALA A 275 -9.41 -20.82 10.31
C ALA A 275 -9.82 -19.46 9.70
N MET A 276 -8.97 -18.84 8.89
CA MET A 276 -9.28 -17.55 8.27
C MET A 276 -10.33 -17.69 7.16
N PRO A 277 -11.19 -16.67 6.96
CA PRO A 277 -12.14 -16.65 5.83
C PRO A 277 -11.40 -16.44 4.49
N GLU A 278 -12.01 -16.92 3.39
CA GLU A 278 -11.54 -16.56 2.04
C GLU A 278 -11.85 -15.07 1.74
N PRO A 279 -11.01 -14.37 0.96
CA PRO A 279 -9.78 -14.84 0.31
C PRO A 279 -8.53 -14.80 1.21
N LEU A 280 -8.63 -14.30 2.46
CA LEU A 280 -7.48 -14.14 3.36
C LEU A 280 -6.75 -15.46 3.63
N ARG A 281 -7.49 -16.57 3.73
CA ARG A 281 -6.89 -17.90 3.89
C ARG A 281 -5.99 -18.26 2.70
N SER A 282 -6.48 -18.11 1.47
CA SER A 282 -5.70 -18.38 0.26
C SER A 282 -4.48 -17.45 0.15
N ILE A 283 -4.63 -16.19 0.51
CA ILE A 283 -3.57 -15.17 0.51
C ILE A 283 -2.49 -15.53 1.54
N LEU A 284 -2.87 -15.76 2.80
CA LEU A 284 -1.90 -15.89 3.90
C LEU A 284 -1.37 -17.31 4.09
N LEU A 285 -2.20 -18.34 3.91
CA LEU A 285 -1.78 -19.74 4.07
C LEU A 285 -1.05 -20.26 2.82
N HIS A 286 -1.55 -19.92 1.63
CA HIS A 286 -1.00 -20.47 0.38
C HIS A 286 -0.11 -19.47 -0.36
N GLY A 287 -0.16 -18.17 -0.05
CA GLY A 287 0.55 -17.14 -0.78
C GLY A 287 0.01 -16.94 -2.20
N ASP A 288 -1.30 -17.08 -2.38
CA ASP A 288 -1.94 -17.08 -3.70
C ASP A 288 -2.15 -15.64 -4.19
N PHE A 289 -1.31 -15.21 -5.13
CA PHE A 289 -1.41 -13.91 -5.79
C PHE A 289 -2.62 -13.81 -6.73
N ARG A 290 -3.18 -14.93 -7.21
CA ARG A 290 -4.39 -14.92 -8.05
C ARG A 290 -5.62 -14.53 -7.24
N ALA A 291 -5.75 -15.09 -6.04
CA ALA A 291 -6.83 -14.69 -5.12
C ALA A 291 -6.82 -13.19 -4.80
N ALA A 292 -5.63 -12.57 -4.82
CA ALA A 292 -5.47 -11.13 -4.61
C ALA A 292 -5.87 -10.28 -5.84
N MET A 293 -6.01 -10.87 -7.01
CA MET A 293 -6.43 -10.18 -8.25
C MET A 293 -7.95 -10.11 -8.41
N GLU A 294 -8.70 -10.94 -7.69
CA GLU A 294 -10.14 -10.97 -7.77
C GLU A 294 -10.77 -9.83 -6.96
N ASP A 295 -11.80 -9.21 -7.50
CA ASP A 295 -12.59 -8.23 -6.78
C ASP A 295 -13.54 -8.93 -5.80
N ASP A 296 -13.76 -8.29 -4.64
CA ASP A 296 -14.79 -8.75 -3.71
C ASP A 296 -16.18 -8.67 -4.39
N PRO A 297 -17.00 -9.72 -4.35
CA PRO A 297 -18.35 -9.71 -4.95
C PRO A 297 -19.26 -8.56 -4.47
N TRP A 298 -18.97 -8.02 -3.29
CA TRP A 298 -19.69 -6.90 -2.69
C TRP A 298 -19.01 -5.56 -2.87
N GLN A 299 -17.90 -5.50 -3.62
CA GLN A 299 -17.22 -4.24 -3.94
C GLN A 299 -18.15 -3.32 -4.75
N VAL A 300 -18.21 -2.04 -4.34
CA VAL A 300 -19.13 -1.09 -4.99
C VAL A 300 -18.71 -0.82 -6.43
N ILE A 301 -17.46 -0.50 -6.69
CA ILE A 301 -16.95 -0.15 -8.03
C ILE A 301 -15.92 -1.20 -8.45
N PRO A 302 -16.14 -1.94 -9.54
CA PRO A 302 -15.16 -2.91 -10.04
C PRO A 302 -13.81 -2.26 -10.34
N THR A 303 -12.72 -2.90 -9.92
CA THR A 303 -11.35 -2.40 -10.11
C THR A 303 -11.06 -2.09 -11.57
N ALA A 304 -11.44 -2.98 -12.49
CA ALA A 304 -11.24 -2.81 -13.92
C ALA A 304 -11.90 -1.53 -14.49
N TRP A 305 -12.99 -1.04 -13.88
CA TRP A 305 -13.65 0.18 -14.34
C TRP A 305 -12.87 1.44 -13.96
N ILE A 306 -12.27 1.44 -12.78
CA ILE A 306 -11.42 2.54 -12.30
C ILE A 306 -10.12 2.57 -13.10
N GLU A 307 -9.47 1.42 -13.29
CA GLU A 307 -8.26 1.31 -14.12
C GLU A 307 -8.50 1.76 -15.56
N ALA A 308 -9.65 1.42 -16.15
CA ALA A 308 -10.03 1.88 -17.47
C ALA A 308 -10.22 3.40 -17.50
N ALA A 309 -10.76 4.02 -16.42
CA ALA A 309 -10.87 5.46 -16.30
C ALA A 309 -9.50 6.14 -16.14
N GLN A 310 -8.58 5.53 -15.40
CA GLN A 310 -7.21 6.03 -15.26
C GLN A 310 -6.41 5.91 -16.57
N LYS A 311 -6.62 4.87 -17.36
CA LYS A 311 -6.00 4.72 -18.70
C LYS A 311 -6.48 5.77 -19.71
N ARG A 312 -7.69 6.31 -19.55
CA ARG A 312 -8.22 7.39 -20.41
C ARG A 312 -7.71 8.77 -20.04
N TRP A 313 -7.09 8.90 -18.89
CA TRP A 313 -6.65 10.20 -18.37
C TRP A 313 -5.48 10.78 -19.17
N THR A 314 -5.49 12.09 -19.33
CA THR A 314 -4.43 12.86 -19.99
C THR A 314 -3.89 13.90 -19.00
N PRO A 315 -2.60 14.33 -19.11
CA PRO A 315 -2.02 15.32 -18.20
C PRO A 315 -2.75 16.68 -18.18
N GLU A 316 -3.41 17.02 -19.28
CA GLU A 316 -4.17 18.27 -19.43
C GLU A 316 -5.65 17.96 -19.69
N PRO A 317 -6.55 18.85 -19.24
CA PRO A 317 -7.97 18.72 -19.51
C PRO A 317 -8.26 18.87 -21.02
N PRO A 318 -9.36 18.30 -21.52
CA PRO A 318 -9.77 18.46 -22.91
C PRO A 318 -9.93 19.96 -23.28
N PRO A 319 -9.50 20.39 -24.47
CA PRO A 319 -9.60 21.79 -24.89
C PRO A 319 -11.02 22.35 -24.75
N GLY A 320 -11.14 23.55 -24.16
CA GLY A 320 -12.42 24.23 -23.96
C GLY A 320 -13.26 23.71 -22.79
N SER A 321 -12.77 22.74 -22.01
CA SER A 321 -13.46 22.31 -20.79
C SER A 321 -13.29 23.35 -19.68
N GLN A 322 -14.35 23.56 -18.90
CA GLN A 322 -14.36 24.46 -17.75
C GLN A 322 -14.48 23.65 -16.47
N LEU A 323 -13.97 24.18 -15.35
CA LEU A 323 -14.17 23.61 -14.03
C LEU A 323 -15.67 23.67 -13.68
N ASP A 324 -16.31 22.52 -13.58
CA ASP A 324 -17.77 22.43 -13.35
C ASP A 324 -18.12 21.94 -11.93
N ALA A 325 -17.21 21.26 -11.26
CA ALA A 325 -17.43 20.82 -9.88
C ALA A 325 -16.14 20.67 -9.09
N MET A 326 -16.23 20.91 -7.79
CA MET A 326 -15.23 20.59 -6.79
C MET A 326 -15.86 19.70 -5.73
N GLY A 327 -15.13 18.65 -5.31
CA GLY A 327 -15.48 17.81 -4.18
C GLY A 327 -14.42 17.98 -3.08
N VAL A 328 -14.87 18.28 -1.86
CA VAL A 328 -13.98 18.57 -0.73
C VAL A 328 -14.26 17.60 0.41
N ASP A 329 -13.33 16.71 0.66
CA ASP A 329 -13.31 15.90 1.89
C ASP A 329 -12.41 16.58 2.92
N VAL A 330 -12.97 16.88 4.11
CA VAL A 330 -12.32 17.72 5.11
C VAL A 330 -11.75 16.87 6.23
N ALA A 331 -10.42 16.92 6.43
CA ALA A 331 -9.76 16.32 7.57
C ALA A 331 -10.12 17.02 8.88
N ARG A 332 -10.20 16.22 9.97
CA ARG A 332 -10.49 16.71 11.33
C ARG A 332 -9.23 17.01 12.16
N GLY A 333 -8.11 17.26 11.50
CA GLY A 333 -6.79 17.21 12.14
C GLY A 333 -6.29 15.75 12.26
N GLY A 334 -5.11 15.53 12.80
CA GLY A 334 -4.55 14.18 12.91
C GLY A 334 -3.97 13.63 11.59
N PRO A 335 -3.99 12.30 11.36
CA PRO A 335 -3.33 11.66 10.23
C PRO A 335 -4.10 11.77 8.91
N ALA A 336 -5.40 12.08 8.92
CA ALA A 336 -6.21 12.23 7.72
C ALA A 336 -5.81 13.46 6.89
N GLN A 337 -6.15 13.46 5.60
CA GLN A 337 -5.86 14.56 4.68
C GLN A 337 -7.14 15.29 4.28
N THR A 338 -7.04 16.62 4.11
CA THR A 338 -8.05 17.35 3.34
C THR A 338 -7.75 17.16 1.87
N VAL A 339 -8.72 16.63 1.14
CA VAL A 339 -8.57 16.35 -0.29
C VAL A 339 -9.58 17.16 -1.11
N ILE A 340 -9.08 17.80 -2.17
CA ILE A 340 -9.92 18.52 -3.14
C ILE A 340 -9.80 17.80 -4.48
N ALA A 341 -10.94 17.33 -5.01
CA ALA A 341 -11.09 16.85 -6.37
C ALA A 341 -11.70 17.96 -7.24
N LYS A 342 -11.16 18.17 -8.44
CA LYS A 342 -11.67 19.13 -9.45
C LYS A 342 -12.09 18.39 -10.71
N ARG A 343 -13.22 18.75 -11.30
CA ARG A 343 -13.77 18.09 -12.46
C ARG A 343 -14.05 19.08 -13.58
N TYR A 344 -13.67 18.69 -14.79
CA TYR A 344 -13.83 19.40 -16.04
C TYR A 344 -14.61 18.50 -17.02
N GLY A 345 -15.94 18.56 -16.98
CA GLY A 345 -16.79 17.67 -17.76
C GLY A 345 -16.63 16.19 -17.40
N ARG A 346 -15.86 15.43 -18.17
CA ARG A 346 -15.56 14.00 -17.93
C ARG A 346 -14.17 13.75 -17.36
N TRP A 347 -13.35 14.77 -17.26
CA TRP A 347 -11.98 14.68 -16.84
C TRP A 347 -11.80 15.21 -15.42
N PHE A 348 -11.07 14.48 -14.59
CA PHE A 348 -10.71 14.87 -13.23
C PHE A 348 -9.25 15.31 -13.18
N ALA A 349 -8.99 16.46 -12.57
CA ALA A 349 -7.63 16.95 -12.34
C ALA A 349 -6.89 16.07 -11.32
N PRO A 350 -5.54 16.13 -11.27
CA PRO A 350 -4.78 15.60 -10.15
C PRO A 350 -5.34 16.10 -8.81
N LEU A 351 -5.43 15.22 -7.82
CA LEU A 351 -6.02 15.55 -6.52
C LEU A 351 -5.09 16.48 -5.73
N ILE A 352 -5.68 17.46 -5.07
CA ILE A 352 -4.96 18.31 -4.12
C ILE A 352 -5.12 17.69 -2.74
N LYS A 353 -4.01 17.21 -2.18
CA LYS A 353 -3.95 16.50 -0.89
C LYS A 353 -3.14 17.33 0.09
N VAL A 354 -3.77 17.75 1.19
CA VAL A 354 -3.14 18.58 2.22
C VAL A 354 -3.25 17.88 3.57
N PRO A 355 -2.13 17.70 4.30
CA PRO A 355 -2.16 17.08 5.62
C PRO A 355 -3.13 17.81 6.57
N GLY A 356 -3.95 17.06 7.31
CA GLY A 356 -4.99 17.63 8.18
C GLY A 356 -4.46 18.62 9.23
N ARG A 357 -3.21 18.48 9.66
CA ARG A 357 -2.54 19.45 10.54
C ARG A 357 -2.39 20.85 9.92
N GLN A 358 -2.39 20.99 8.60
CA GLN A 358 -2.33 22.25 7.86
C GLN A 358 -3.71 22.83 7.56
N THR A 359 -4.75 22.04 7.72
CA THR A 359 -6.15 22.38 7.51
C THR A 359 -6.97 22.07 8.76
N SER A 360 -6.47 22.47 9.92
CA SER A 360 -7.03 22.12 11.23
C SER A 360 -8.32 22.86 11.57
N ASP A 361 -8.66 23.93 10.84
CA ASP A 361 -9.86 24.76 11.06
C ASP A 361 -10.60 25.06 9.76
N GLY A 362 -11.85 25.55 9.89
CA GLY A 362 -12.69 25.88 8.77
C GLY A 362 -12.13 26.98 7.85
N PRO A 363 -11.61 28.09 8.38
CA PRO A 363 -10.99 29.13 7.56
C PRO A 363 -9.83 28.67 6.70
N SER A 364 -8.94 27.79 7.22
CA SER A 364 -7.82 27.23 6.45
C SER A 364 -8.29 26.40 5.26
N VAL A 365 -9.32 25.54 5.48
CA VAL A 365 -9.94 24.77 4.39
C VAL A 365 -10.61 25.70 3.38
N ALA A 366 -11.36 26.70 3.86
CA ALA A 366 -12.05 27.63 2.99
C ALA A 366 -11.08 28.44 2.10
N ALA A 367 -9.95 28.88 2.66
CA ALA A 367 -8.91 29.57 1.90
C ALA A 367 -8.31 28.67 0.81
N LEU A 368 -8.04 27.40 1.13
CA LEU A 368 -7.52 26.42 0.17
C LEU A 368 -8.52 26.18 -0.97
N VAL A 369 -9.81 26.01 -0.66
CA VAL A 369 -10.87 25.81 -1.66
C VAL A 369 -11.02 27.07 -2.53
N PHE A 370 -10.97 28.27 -1.94
CA PHE A 370 -11.09 29.53 -2.65
C PHE A 370 -9.95 29.77 -3.65
N GLN A 371 -8.73 29.35 -3.31
CA GLN A 371 -7.59 29.44 -4.25
C GLN A 371 -7.80 28.61 -5.53
N GLU A 372 -8.55 27.53 -5.44
CA GLU A 372 -8.80 26.60 -6.55
C GLU A 372 -10.14 26.88 -7.27
N TYR A 373 -10.97 27.74 -6.71
CA TYR A 373 -12.29 28.07 -7.23
C TYR A 373 -12.20 28.85 -8.54
N GLN A 374 -13.12 28.54 -9.46
CA GLN A 374 -13.36 29.28 -10.68
C GLN A 374 -14.88 29.53 -10.83
N PRO A 375 -15.33 30.70 -11.32
CA PRO A 375 -16.74 30.95 -11.57
C PRO A 375 -17.37 29.88 -12.49
N GLY A 376 -18.58 29.48 -12.17
CA GLY A 376 -19.28 28.38 -12.86
C GLY A 376 -19.10 27.01 -12.19
N CYS A 377 -18.33 26.93 -11.10
CA CYS A 377 -18.01 25.67 -10.39
C CYS A 377 -18.87 25.47 -9.15
N ALA A 378 -19.63 24.38 -9.08
CA ALA A 378 -20.30 23.96 -7.85
C ALA A 378 -19.31 23.34 -6.86
N ILE A 379 -19.40 23.73 -5.58
CA ILE A 379 -18.56 23.20 -4.50
C ILE A 379 -19.38 22.25 -3.64
N ASN A 380 -19.00 20.97 -3.60
CA ASN A 380 -19.61 19.95 -2.75
C ASN A 380 -18.66 19.64 -1.59
N ILE A 381 -19.07 19.95 -0.38
CA ILE A 381 -18.25 19.79 0.81
C ILE A 381 -18.88 18.78 1.78
N ASP A 382 -18.09 17.79 2.22
CA ASP A 382 -18.55 16.87 3.28
C ASP A 382 -18.70 17.63 4.59
N LEU A 383 -19.90 17.64 5.15
CA LEU A 383 -20.13 18.24 6.47
C LEU A 383 -19.36 17.54 7.58
N GLY A 384 -19.15 16.22 7.45
CA GLY A 384 -18.56 15.44 8.54
C GLY A 384 -19.22 15.77 9.87
N ALA A 385 -18.73 15.22 10.98
CA ALA A 385 -19.39 15.53 12.26
C ALA A 385 -19.14 16.96 12.78
N THR A 386 -18.06 17.65 12.38
CA THR A 386 -17.72 19.01 12.90
C THR A 386 -16.87 19.85 11.98
N ALA A 387 -15.81 19.31 11.37
CA ALA A 387 -14.81 20.10 10.62
C ALA A 387 -15.37 20.66 9.31
N GLY A 388 -16.15 19.88 8.58
CA GLY A 388 -16.76 20.32 7.32
C GLY A 388 -17.79 21.43 7.50
N GLY A 389 -18.51 21.46 8.62
CA GLY A 389 -19.45 22.54 8.96
C GLY A 389 -18.74 23.89 9.09
N GLY A 390 -17.60 23.94 9.79
CA GLY A 390 -16.79 25.15 9.93
C GLY A 390 -16.22 25.65 8.59
N ALA A 391 -15.78 24.73 7.73
CA ALA A 391 -15.29 25.06 6.39
C ALA A 391 -16.44 25.59 5.48
N TYR A 392 -17.61 24.96 5.54
CA TYR A 392 -18.81 25.40 4.82
C TYR A 392 -19.22 26.82 5.23
N GLU A 393 -19.33 27.10 6.53
CA GLU A 393 -19.69 28.44 7.02
C GLU A 393 -18.63 29.49 6.63
N SER A 394 -17.34 29.13 6.67
CA SER A 394 -16.26 30.02 6.24
C SER A 394 -16.31 30.32 4.72
N LEU A 395 -16.59 29.31 3.89
CA LEU A 395 -16.73 29.49 2.44
C LEU A 395 -17.88 30.44 2.07
N ARG A 396 -18.98 30.38 2.79
CA ARG A 396 -20.13 31.27 2.57
C ARG A 396 -19.82 32.77 2.83
N CYS A 397 -18.74 33.06 3.54
CA CYS A 397 -18.30 34.42 3.78
C CYS A 397 -17.55 35.03 2.58
N TYR A 398 -17.09 34.22 1.62
CA TYR A 398 -16.43 34.71 0.40
C TYR A 398 -17.47 35.23 -0.60
N ARG A 399 -17.57 36.55 -0.75
CA ARG A 399 -18.55 37.21 -1.65
C ARG A 399 -18.30 36.94 -3.13
N ASP A 400 -17.08 36.54 -3.48
CA ASP A 400 -16.69 36.23 -4.84
C ASP A 400 -17.16 34.85 -5.31
N ILE A 401 -17.59 33.97 -4.37
CA ILE A 401 -18.21 32.68 -4.70
C ILE A 401 -19.72 32.92 -4.88
N GLN A 402 -20.15 32.98 -6.14
CA GLN A 402 -21.56 33.11 -6.50
C GLN A 402 -22.23 31.76 -6.83
N ASP A 403 -21.43 30.74 -7.02
CA ASP A 403 -21.89 29.39 -7.37
C ASP A 403 -22.37 28.62 -6.14
N PRO A 404 -23.15 27.54 -6.35
CA PRO A 404 -23.65 26.74 -5.23
C PRO A 404 -22.54 26.09 -4.38
N ILE A 405 -22.58 26.34 -3.08
CA ILE A 405 -21.81 25.63 -2.08
C ILE A 405 -22.77 24.63 -1.40
N ASN A 406 -22.60 23.36 -1.68
CA ASN A 406 -23.49 22.31 -1.26
C ASN A 406 -22.93 21.55 -0.03
N PRO A 407 -23.55 21.70 1.13
CA PRO A 407 -23.18 20.92 2.32
C PRO A 407 -23.72 19.51 2.18
N ILE A 408 -22.85 18.51 2.09
CA ILE A 408 -23.23 17.10 1.89
C ILE A 408 -23.24 16.37 3.23
N ASN A 409 -24.40 15.85 3.60
CA ASN A 409 -24.55 14.96 4.74
C ASN A 409 -24.69 13.50 4.25
N ASN A 410 -23.61 12.74 4.33
CA ASN A 410 -23.54 11.36 3.87
C ASN A 410 -24.55 10.40 4.53
N ALA A 411 -25.03 10.71 5.74
CA ALA A 411 -26.01 9.90 6.46
C ALA A 411 -27.47 10.22 6.06
N GLN A 412 -27.70 11.33 5.37
CA GLN A 412 -29.06 11.75 5.00
C GLN A 412 -29.72 10.73 4.06
N SER A 413 -30.97 10.40 4.30
CA SER A 413 -31.76 9.53 3.41
C SER A 413 -32.07 10.24 2.09
N VAL A 414 -32.11 9.47 1.00
CA VAL A 414 -32.45 9.96 -0.34
C VAL A 414 -33.60 9.14 -0.94
N ASP A 415 -34.35 9.76 -1.84
CA ASP A 415 -35.34 9.06 -2.65
C ASP A 415 -34.78 8.82 -4.07
N MET A 416 -33.77 7.95 -4.13
CA MET A 416 -33.09 7.60 -5.38
C MET A 416 -33.06 6.10 -5.58
N ARG A 417 -32.99 5.70 -6.84
CA ARG A 417 -32.80 4.32 -7.27
C ARG A 417 -31.57 4.19 -8.16
N ASP A 418 -31.08 2.97 -8.25
CA ASP A 418 -30.07 2.60 -9.25
C ASP A 418 -30.61 2.82 -10.67
N ARG A 419 -29.72 2.81 -11.67
CA ARG A 419 -30.08 2.98 -13.09
C ARG A 419 -31.16 2.03 -13.59
N SER A 420 -31.20 0.82 -13.04
CA SER A 420 -32.23 -0.17 -13.38
C SER A 420 -33.63 0.16 -12.82
N GLY A 421 -33.73 1.09 -11.87
CA GLY A 421 -34.92 1.42 -11.13
C GLY A 421 -35.35 0.34 -10.12
N LYS A 422 -34.62 -0.75 -10.00
CA LYS A 422 -34.97 -1.90 -9.17
C LYS A 422 -34.63 -1.70 -7.71
N TYR A 423 -33.47 -1.16 -7.41
CA TYR A 423 -32.96 -1.02 -6.04
C TYR A 423 -32.99 0.42 -5.57
N ARG A 424 -33.49 0.67 -4.37
CA ARG A 424 -33.40 1.97 -3.70
C ARG A 424 -31.98 2.16 -3.14
N LEU A 425 -31.53 3.40 -3.06
CA LEU A 425 -30.29 3.81 -2.42
C LEU A 425 -30.65 4.39 -1.05
N VAL A 426 -30.07 3.85 0.04
CA VAL A 426 -30.58 4.10 1.39
C VAL A 426 -30.25 5.52 1.86
N ASN A 427 -29.05 6.02 1.55
CA ASN A 427 -28.59 7.34 1.98
C ASN A 427 -27.69 8.00 0.92
N VAL A 428 -27.31 9.26 1.16
CA VAL A 428 -26.48 10.07 0.26
C VAL A 428 -25.17 9.36 -0.06
N ARG A 429 -24.49 8.77 0.93
CA ARG A 429 -23.23 8.03 0.70
C ARG A 429 -23.41 6.88 -0.28
N ALA A 430 -24.45 6.06 -0.07
CA ALA A 430 -24.73 4.96 -1.00
C ALA A 430 -25.09 5.47 -2.40
N ALA A 431 -25.85 6.54 -2.49
CA ALA A 431 -26.24 7.13 -3.77
C ALA A 431 -25.04 7.76 -4.51
N ALA A 432 -24.16 8.48 -3.82
CA ALA A 432 -23.00 9.14 -4.42
C ALA A 432 -21.99 8.12 -4.98
N TYR A 433 -21.64 7.10 -4.21
CA TYR A 433 -20.78 6.00 -4.67
C TYR A 433 -21.41 5.19 -5.82
N TRP A 434 -22.71 4.89 -5.70
CA TRP A 434 -23.42 4.17 -6.76
C TRP A 434 -23.52 4.96 -8.05
N LYS A 435 -23.75 6.27 -7.95
CA LYS A 435 -23.73 7.18 -9.11
C LYS A 435 -22.36 7.21 -9.78
N LEU A 436 -21.28 7.32 -9.01
CA LEU A 436 -19.92 7.24 -9.58
C LEU A 436 -19.68 5.88 -10.26
N ARG A 437 -20.09 4.77 -9.63
CA ARG A 437 -20.05 3.44 -10.25
C ARG A 437 -20.73 3.43 -11.61
N GLU A 438 -21.96 3.99 -11.69
CA GLU A 438 -22.73 4.04 -12.94
C GLU A 438 -22.09 4.93 -14.00
N CYS A 439 -21.39 6.00 -13.60
CA CYS A 439 -20.65 6.87 -14.51
C CYS A 439 -19.37 6.20 -15.03
N LEU A 440 -18.74 5.34 -14.22
CA LEU A 440 -17.54 4.59 -14.59
C LEU A 440 -17.80 3.33 -15.41
N ASP A 441 -19.07 2.87 -15.51
CA ASP A 441 -19.44 1.70 -16.31
C ASP A 441 -18.90 1.85 -17.74
N PRO A 442 -18.05 0.93 -18.23
CA PRO A 442 -17.41 1.05 -19.55
C PRO A 442 -18.39 0.97 -20.71
N VAL A 443 -19.57 0.36 -20.50
CA VAL A 443 -20.59 0.13 -21.54
C VAL A 443 -21.64 1.25 -21.55
N HIS A 444 -22.16 1.60 -20.37
CA HIS A 444 -23.30 2.51 -20.25
C HIS A 444 -22.97 3.80 -19.50
N GLY A 445 -21.73 3.97 -19.08
CA GLY A 445 -21.30 5.12 -18.30
C GLY A 445 -20.90 6.34 -19.14
N GLU A 446 -20.28 7.31 -18.46
CA GLU A 446 -19.96 8.62 -19.04
C GLU A 446 -18.54 8.69 -19.62
N GLN A 447 -17.78 7.60 -19.63
CA GLN A 447 -16.37 7.57 -20.05
C GLN A 447 -15.49 8.56 -19.25
N LEU A 448 -15.64 8.56 -17.93
CA LEU A 448 -14.85 9.41 -17.05
C LEU A 448 -13.35 9.12 -17.18
N ALA A 449 -12.52 10.15 -17.06
CA ALA A 449 -11.07 10.06 -16.99
C ALA A 449 -10.60 10.48 -15.58
N LEU A 450 -10.05 9.54 -14.83
CA LEU A 450 -9.53 9.74 -13.47
C LEU A 450 -8.01 9.83 -13.48
N PRO A 451 -7.39 10.67 -12.63
CA PRO A 451 -5.94 10.73 -12.55
C PRO A 451 -5.33 9.38 -12.14
N PRO A 452 -4.15 9.03 -12.65
CA PRO A 452 -3.46 7.77 -12.32
C PRO A 452 -2.84 7.84 -10.92
N ASP A 453 -3.69 7.83 -9.90
CA ASP A 453 -3.36 7.91 -8.48
C ASP A 453 -3.70 6.56 -7.82
N ALA A 454 -2.69 5.92 -7.23
CA ALA A 454 -2.84 4.59 -6.63
C ALA A 454 -3.70 4.64 -5.34
N GLU A 455 -3.61 5.72 -4.58
CA GLU A 455 -4.43 5.93 -3.38
C GLU A 455 -5.90 6.09 -3.76
N LEU A 456 -6.19 6.88 -4.82
CA LEU A 456 -7.54 7.00 -5.36
C LEU A 456 -8.09 5.65 -5.85
N LEU A 457 -7.27 4.85 -6.55
CA LEU A 457 -7.65 3.50 -6.96
C LEU A 457 -8.07 2.65 -5.74
N ALA A 458 -7.23 2.62 -4.71
CA ALA A 458 -7.51 1.87 -3.49
C ALA A 458 -8.79 2.34 -2.79
N ASP A 459 -8.96 3.65 -2.65
CA ASP A 459 -10.12 4.25 -1.99
C ASP A 459 -11.44 3.96 -2.69
N LEU A 460 -11.44 3.95 -4.03
CA LEU A 460 -12.63 3.66 -4.82
C LEU A 460 -12.95 2.15 -4.90
N CYS A 461 -11.93 1.29 -4.80
CA CYS A 461 -12.09 -0.17 -4.76
C CYS A 461 -12.51 -0.70 -3.39
N ALA A 462 -12.15 0.00 -2.32
CA ALA A 462 -12.33 -0.49 -0.96
C ALA A 462 -13.79 -0.60 -0.50
N PRO A 463 -14.72 0.33 -0.79
CA PRO A 463 -16.08 0.27 -0.25
C PRO A 463 -16.86 -0.96 -0.70
N ARG A 464 -17.56 -1.56 0.26
CA ARG A 464 -18.46 -2.70 0.04
C ARG A 464 -19.91 -2.28 0.25
N TYR A 465 -20.82 -2.96 -0.43
CA TYR A 465 -22.25 -2.76 -0.26
C TYR A 465 -22.96 -4.02 0.22
N LYS A 466 -24.12 -3.85 0.77
CA LYS A 466 -25.04 -4.92 1.12
C LYS A 466 -26.46 -4.59 0.64
N LEU A 467 -27.20 -5.62 0.27
CA LEU A 467 -28.63 -5.50 -0.03
C LEU A 467 -29.41 -5.67 1.27
N THR A 468 -30.19 -4.67 1.62
CA THR A 468 -31.08 -4.68 2.77
C THR A 468 -32.53 -4.58 2.32
N ALA A 469 -33.49 -4.76 3.24
CA ALA A 469 -34.90 -4.52 2.95
C ALA A 469 -35.17 -3.06 2.52
N ALA A 470 -34.37 -2.10 2.97
CA ALA A 470 -34.46 -0.68 2.61
C ALA A 470 -33.80 -0.34 1.27
N GLY A 471 -32.95 -1.22 0.73
CA GLY A 471 -32.22 -1.03 -0.50
C GLY A 471 -30.70 -1.28 -0.37
N ILE A 472 -29.93 -0.71 -1.28
CA ILE A 472 -28.48 -0.75 -1.28
C ILE A 472 -27.93 0.17 -0.18
N LEU A 473 -27.10 -0.40 0.69
CA LEU A 473 -26.41 0.31 1.77
C LEU A 473 -24.93 -0.02 1.72
N LEU A 474 -24.07 1.00 1.81
CA LEU A 474 -22.63 0.79 1.98
C LEU A 474 -22.30 0.38 3.42
N GLU A 475 -21.18 -0.31 3.60
CA GLU A 475 -20.59 -0.56 4.92
C GLU A 475 -20.36 0.76 5.68
N ALA A 476 -20.30 0.71 7.01
CA ALA A 476 -20.01 1.89 7.82
C ALA A 476 -18.60 2.43 7.51
N LYS A 477 -18.40 3.76 7.60
CA LYS A 477 -17.08 4.38 7.31
C LYS A 477 -16.02 3.87 8.30
N GLU A 478 -16.40 3.61 9.53
CA GLU A 478 -15.55 3.06 10.58
C GLU A 478 -15.03 1.66 10.24
N ASP A 479 -15.90 0.78 9.75
CA ASP A 479 -15.53 -0.59 9.31
C ASP A 479 -14.58 -0.53 8.10
N LEU A 480 -14.87 0.37 7.14
CA LEU A 480 -14.02 0.61 5.99
C LEU A 480 -12.63 1.11 6.40
N VAL A 481 -12.57 2.10 7.29
CA VAL A 481 -11.30 2.65 7.82
C VAL A 481 -10.49 1.59 8.56
N GLN A 482 -11.15 0.76 9.38
CA GLN A 482 -10.48 -0.34 10.08
C GLN A 482 -9.88 -1.35 9.10
N ARG A 483 -10.58 -1.66 8.00
CA ARG A 483 -10.14 -2.62 6.99
C ARG A 483 -9.08 -2.05 6.04
N LEU A 484 -9.20 -0.77 5.67
CA LEU A 484 -8.26 -0.09 4.78
C LEU A 484 -7.00 0.39 5.52
N GLY A 485 -7.07 0.52 6.85
CA GLY A 485 -5.99 1.06 7.69
C GLY A 485 -5.89 2.59 7.70
N ARG A 486 -6.69 3.28 6.88
CA ARG A 486 -6.75 4.75 6.76
C ARG A 486 -8.12 5.20 6.26
N SER A 487 -8.39 6.50 6.34
CA SER A 487 -9.58 7.10 5.72
C SER A 487 -9.47 7.12 4.19
N PRO A 488 -10.56 6.88 3.43
CA PRO A 488 -10.58 6.92 1.97
C PRO A 488 -10.77 8.36 1.43
N ASP A 489 -9.94 9.29 1.88
CA ASP A 489 -10.12 10.74 1.67
C ASP A 489 -10.09 11.11 0.17
N ALA A 490 -9.21 10.46 -0.63
CA ALA A 490 -9.11 10.66 -2.07
C ALA A 490 -10.36 10.18 -2.80
N GLY A 491 -10.87 9.00 -2.44
CA GLY A 491 -12.11 8.44 -2.98
C GLY A 491 -13.34 9.27 -2.62
N ASP A 492 -13.48 9.64 -1.35
CA ASP A 492 -14.60 10.46 -0.86
C ASP A 492 -14.65 11.82 -1.59
N ALA A 493 -13.50 12.49 -1.79
CA ALA A 493 -13.45 13.76 -2.54
C ALA A 493 -13.92 13.61 -4.01
N VAL A 494 -13.48 12.55 -4.71
CA VAL A 494 -13.91 12.27 -6.10
C VAL A 494 -15.40 11.92 -6.15
N VAL A 495 -15.90 11.15 -5.21
CA VAL A 495 -17.33 10.82 -5.10
C VAL A 495 -18.17 12.06 -4.88
N LEU A 496 -17.77 12.96 -3.98
CA LEU A 496 -18.42 14.25 -3.75
C LEU A 496 -18.39 15.13 -5.00
N CYS A 497 -17.25 15.20 -5.67
CA CYS A 497 -17.08 15.96 -6.90
C CYS A 497 -18.02 15.46 -8.02
N ASN A 498 -18.26 14.14 -8.10
CA ASN A 498 -19.16 13.54 -9.08
C ASN A 498 -20.64 13.60 -8.68
N TRP A 499 -20.94 13.81 -7.40
CA TRP A 499 -22.29 13.73 -6.85
C TRP A 499 -23.25 14.75 -7.49
N TRP A 500 -22.77 15.95 -7.83
CA TRP A 500 -23.61 17.02 -8.33
C TRP A 500 -23.87 16.94 -9.83
N ARG A 501 -25.06 16.50 -10.21
CA ARG A 501 -25.72 16.77 -11.49
C ARG A 501 -27.24 16.86 -11.26
N GLY A 502 -27.69 18.00 -10.70
CA GLY A 502 -29.10 18.42 -10.79
C GLY A 502 -30.10 17.59 -9.97
N VAL A 503 -29.68 16.98 -8.84
CA VAL A 503 -30.63 16.45 -7.87
C VAL A 503 -30.90 17.51 -6.82
N PRO A 504 -32.13 18.11 -6.75
CA PRO A 504 -32.46 19.06 -5.71
C PRO A 504 -32.42 18.34 -4.36
N LEU A 505 -31.45 18.67 -3.51
CA LEU A 505 -31.50 18.29 -2.09
C LEU A 505 -32.74 18.98 -1.50
N LYS A 506 -33.70 18.24 -1.00
CA LYS A 506 -34.81 18.83 -0.23
C LYS A 506 -34.20 19.55 0.97
N PRO A 507 -34.48 20.86 1.16
CA PRO A 507 -33.99 21.57 2.33
C PRO A 507 -34.48 20.86 3.58
N THR A 508 -33.56 20.34 4.40
CA THR A 508 -33.87 19.89 5.74
C THR A 508 -34.22 21.11 6.56
N ALA A 509 -35.52 21.25 6.91
CA ALA A 509 -35.92 22.25 7.89
C ALA A 509 -35.21 21.93 9.20
N PHE A 510 -34.28 22.78 9.60
CA PHE A 510 -33.72 22.77 10.95
C PHE A 510 -34.89 23.09 11.90
N SER A 511 -35.47 22.09 12.54
CA SER A 511 -36.43 22.28 13.63
C SER A 511 -35.70 22.69 14.90
N GLY A 512 -35.22 23.92 14.91
CA GLY A 512 -34.76 24.57 16.12
C GLY A 512 -35.96 24.96 17.00
N ARG A 513 -36.55 24.01 17.71
CA ARG A 513 -37.36 24.32 18.89
C ARG A 513 -36.57 23.98 20.14
N SER A 514 -35.83 24.95 20.64
CA SER A 514 -35.53 25.05 22.08
C SER A 514 -36.19 26.32 22.58
N MET A 515 -37.39 26.22 23.08
CA MET A 515 -37.99 27.25 23.89
C MET A 515 -37.34 27.21 25.26
N MET A 516 -36.46 28.15 25.56
CA MET A 516 -36.15 28.50 26.94
C MET A 516 -37.28 29.36 27.47
N THR A 517 -38.15 28.78 28.26
CA THR A 517 -39.10 29.48 29.14
C THR A 517 -38.29 30.03 30.33
N PHE A 518 -38.05 31.31 30.34
CA PHE A 518 -37.66 32.02 31.56
C PHE A 518 -38.93 32.24 32.41
N GLY A 519 -39.06 31.47 33.51
CA GLY A 519 -40.03 31.73 34.54
C GLY A 519 -39.62 32.97 35.34
N ARG A 520 -40.54 33.92 35.45
CA ARG A 520 -40.48 35.01 36.45
C ARG A 520 -41.01 34.47 37.76
N ALA A 521 -40.29 34.60 38.81
CA ALA A 521 -40.72 35.02 40.16
C ALA A 521 -39.49 35.46 40.94
#